data_92263b41b5bba748e94c27669f63ad79
#
_entry.id   92263b41b5bba748e94c27669f63ad79
#
_cell.length_a   1.000
_cell.length_b   1.000
_cell.length_c   1.000
_cell.angle_alpha   90.00
_cell.angle_beta   90.00
_cell.angle_gamma   90.00
#
_symmetry.space_group_name_H-M   'P 1'
#
loop_
_entity.id
_entity.type
_entity.pdbx_description
1 polymer ?
#
loop_
_entity_poly.entity_id
_entity_poly.type
_entity_poly.pdbx_seq_one_letter_code
_entity_poly.pdbx_strand_id
1 'polypeptide(L)'
;MPEQRLLSELDLLLATAQAAERMPSVSACVFRDGEVLWESVLGVADVATSRVATANDVYRIGSITKTFTAVLVMQLVDAGRLELDAPLRTYLPEAPVGPTIRTALSHLTGLQREPPGEIWESMEPPSREELIAGLEDAELVLRPGEQWHYSNLVFALLGEIVMRAGGAPYEELLQRRVLDPLDLTRTSLRPAEPKASPYYVDPYTDTVHDEPDPEVTDTTAAAGWLWSTPGDLARWGTFLADGDDEVLPKATLDLMSRARAMADERNWSLGWGLGLELFRRGERIFVGHGGAMPGFLAGLVVDRGERTGAAVLMNTSANADPIALSLDLLVATLEGVPRTPALWSPAADPPAELDGMLGSWWAEGEEMILSFRGGRFQAELRGGAPGRTISFFDPAGADRWRVVEGRERGEVLRAVREESGSITKLYFATYPLTRSPATFGKP
;
A
#
# COMPACT_ATOMS: atom_id res chain seq x y z
N MET A 1 -9.49 28.08 -16.12
CA MET A 1 -9.98 26.81 -16.60
C MET A 1 -10.03 25.84 -15.42
N PRO A 2 -10.64 24.64 -15.50
CA PRO A 2 -10.78 23.73 -14.35
C PRO A 2 -9.43 23.40 -13.68
N GLU A 3 -8.41 23.11 -14.46
CA GLU A 3 -7.07 22.79 -13.98
C GLU A 3 -6.42 23.93 -13.19
N GLN A 4 -6.50 25.15 -13.66
CA GLN A 4 -5.95 26.32 -12.97
C GLN A 4 -6.68 26.62 -11.64
N ARG A 5 -7.97 26.29 -11.56
CA ARG A 5 -8.75 26.39 -10.33
C ARG A 5 -8.29 25.33 -9.33
N LEU A 6 -8.08 24.09 -9.79
CA LEU A 6 -7.56 23.02 -8.93
C LEU A 6 -6.18 23.39 -8.35
N LEU A 7 -5.23 23.85 -9.18
CA LEU A 7 -3.90 24.22 -8.70
C LEU A 7 -3.99 25.29 -7.60
N SER A 8 -4.85 26.31 -7.78
CA SER A 8 -5.08 27.33 -6.74
C SER A 8 -5.74 26.78 -5.48
N GLU A 9 -6.58 25.77 -5.59
CA GLU A 9 -7.20 25.09 -4.46
C GLU A 9 -6.17 24.27 -3.66
N LEU A 10 -5.29 23.55 -4.35
CA LEU A 10 -4.20 22.79 -3.73
C LEU A 10 -3.21 23.72 -3.01
N ASP A 11 -2.84 24.86 -3.63
CA ASP A 11 -2.00 25.87 -2.99
C ASP A 11 -2.65 26.42 -1.72
N LEU A 12 -3.96 26.67 -1.75
CA LEU A 12 -4.70 27.17 -0.59
C LEU A 12 -4.79 26.12 0.52
N LEU A 13 -5.04 24.86 0.18
CA LEU A 13 -5.05 23.74 1.14
C LEU A 13 -3.69 23.63 1.85
N LEU A 14 -2.59 23.64 1.10
CA LEU A 14 -1.25 23.54 1.66
C LEU A 14 -0.91 24.74 2.54
N ALA A 15 -1.19 25.95 2.08
CA ALA A 15 -0.91 27.17 2.85
C ALA A 15 -1.75 27.25 4.13
N THR A 16 -3.02 26.82 4.06
CA THR A 16 -3.90 26.77 5.22
C THR A 16 -3.39 25.80 6.27
N ALA A 17 -3.00 24.59 5.85
CA ALA A 17 -2.43 23.57 6.73
C ALA A 17 -1.10 24.05 7.34
N GLN A 18 -0.18 24.61 6.53
CA GLN A 18 1.10 25.13 7.02
C GLN A 18 0.92 26.16 8.13
N ALA A 19 0.00 27.10 7.93
CA ALA A 19 -0.28 28.14 8.90
C ALA A 19 -1.00 27.63 10.16
N ALA A 20 -2.01 26.78 9.98
CA ALA A 20 -2.82 26.24 11.09
C ALA A 20 -2.02 25.29 12.00
N GLU A 21 -1.19 24.45 11.40
CA GLU A 21 -0.38 23.43 12.09
C GLU A 21 1.03 23.93 12.41
N ARG A 22 1.35 25.17 12.05
CA ARG A 22 2.61 25.89 12.38
C ARG A 22 3.87 25.11 11.96
N MET A 23 3.88 24.61 10.70
CA MET A 23 4.99 23.86 10.17
C MET A 23 6.13 24.81 9.75
N PRO A 24 7.39 24.63 10.21
CA PRO A 24 8.51 25.44 9.72
C PRO A 24 8.66 25.34 8.20
N SER A 25 8.57 24.13 7.63
CA SER A 25 8.37 23.92 6.21
C SER A 25 7.47 22.72 5.92
N VAL A 26 6.82 22.79 4.77
CA VAL A 26 6.08 21.68 4.17
C VAL A 26 6.40 21.62 2.67
N SER A 27 6.66 20.42 2.17
CA SER A 27 6.91 20.12 0.76
C SER A 27 5.93 19.04 0.32
N ALA A 28 5.13 19.31 -0.71
CA ALA A 28 4.07 18.40 -1.14
C ALA A 28 3.98 18.30 -2.65
N CYS A 29 3.52 17.15 -3.14
CA CYS A 29 3.16 16.97 -4.54
C CYS A 29 1.90 16.13 -4.70
N VAL A 30 1.23 16.32 -5.83
CA VAL A 30 0.20 15.42 -6.37
C VAL A 30 0.68 14.91 -7.73
N PHE A 31 0.54 13.62 -7.95
CA PHE A 31 0.97 12.96 -9.17
C PHE A 31 -0.13 12.07 -9.75
N ARG A 32 -0.08 11.86 -11.07
CA ARG A 32 -0.99 10.96 -11.79
C ARG A 32 -0.27 10.35 -12.99
N ASP A 33 -0.45 9.06 -13.22
CA ASP A 33 0.11 8.34 -14.37
C ASP A 33 1.64 8.51 -14.53
N GLY A 34 2.36 8.65 -13.42
CA GLY A 34 3.81 8.86 -13.42
C GLY A 34 4.27 10.32 -13.54
N GLU A 35 3.33 11.24 -13.76
CA GLU A 35 3.64 12.67 -13.91
C GLU A 35 3.22 13.47 -12.67
N VAL A 36 4.06 14.40 -12.24
CA VAL A 36 3.73 15.36 -11.19
C VAL A 36 2.79 16.42 -11.77
N LEU A 37 1.55 16.45 -11.28
CA LEU A 37 0.54 17.44 -11.69
C LEU A 37 0.69 18.76 -10.96
N TRP A 38 1.11 18.71 -9.71
CA TRP A 38 1.29 19.86 -8.84
C TRP A 38 2.37 19.57 -7.80
N GLU A 39 3.20 20.54 -7.55
CA GLU A 39 4.21 20.54 -6.50
C GLU A 39 4.27 21.93 -5.86
N SER A 40 4.33 21.98 -4.55
CA SER A 40 4.45 23.26 -3.82
C SER A 40 5.27 23.06 -2.55
N VAL A 41 6.05 24.08 -2.22
CA VAL A 41 6.93 24.10 -1.05
C VAL A 41 6.75 25.41 -0.32
N LEU A 42 6.52 25.37 0.98
CA LEU A 42 6.30 26.55 1.82
C LEU A 42 7.24 26.51 3.03
N GLY A 43 7.62 27.70 3.48
CA GLY A 43 8.36 27.90 4.72
C GLY A 43 9.87 27.75 4.59
N VAL A 44 10.54 27.42 5.70
CA VAL A 44 12.00 27.38 5.82
C VAL A 44 12.50 26.00 6.18
N ALA A 45 13.46 25.51 5.42
CA ALA A 45 14.10 24.23 5.68
C ALA A 45 15.10 24.30 6.84
N ASP A 46 15.64 25.48 7.11
CA ASP A 46 16.55 25.74 8.22
C ASP A 46 16.19 27.09 8.86
N VAL A 47 15.70 27.03 10.09
CA VAL A 47 15.23 28.22 10.82
C VAL A 47 16.41 29.10 11.26
N ALA A 48 17.53 28.50 11.69
CA ALA A 48 18.69 29.23 12.18
C ALA A 48 19.32 30.11 11.10
N THR A 49 19.35 29.63 9.85
CA THR A 49 19.90 30.37 8.70
C THR A 49 18.82 31.07 7.86
N SER A 50 17.55 30.88 8.18
CA SER A 50 16.40 31.34 7.38
C SER A 50 16.42 30.82 5.93
N ARG A 51 16.99 29.61 5.70
CA ARG A 51 17.06 29.01 4.39
C ARG A 51 15.67 28.53 3.95
N VAL A 52 15.19 29.12 2.87
CA VAL A 52 13.88 28.75 2.29
C VAL A 52 13.93 27.29 1.83
N ALA A 53 12.86 26.55 2.09
CA ALA A 53 12.70 25.18 1.62
C ALA A 53 12.50 25.12 0.11
N THR A 54 12.99 24.06 -0.51
CA THR A 54 12.88 23.79 -1.95
C THR A 54 12.41 22.36 -2.19
N ALA A 55 11.90 22.07 -3.36
CA ALA A 55 11.47 20.72 -3.75
C ALA A 55 12.64 19.69 -3.76
N ASN A 56 13.88 20.16 -3.76
CA ASN A 56 15.07 19.32 -3.70
C ASN A 56 15.54 19.03 -2.26
N ASP A 57 14.98 19.68 -1.25
CA ASP A 57 15.31 19.34 0.12
C ASP A 57 14.80 17.95 0.45
N VAL A 58 15.69 17.11 0.99
CA VAL A 58 15.28 15.79 1.49
C VAL A 58 14.81 15.91 2.93
N TYR A 59 13.79 15.12 3.26
CA TYR A 59 13.21 14.99 4.60
C TYR A 59 13.28 13.52 5.03
N ARG A 60 13.34 13.25 6.33
CA ARG A 60 13.11 11.88 6.79
C ARG A 60 11.66 11.48 6.53
N ILE A 61 11.49 10.32 5.89
CA ILE A 61 10.16 9.81 5.56
C ILE A 61 9.62 8.79 6.58
N GLY A 62 10.38 8.57 7.66
CA GLY A 62 9.95 7.69 8.74
C GLY A 62 9.47 6.34 8.24
N SER A 63 8.36 5.90 8.77
CA SER A 63 7.81 4.57 8.49
C SER A 63 7.33 4.33 7.06
N ILE A 64 7.29 5.33 6.18
CA ILE A 64 7.14 5.07 4.74
C ILE A 64 8.24 4.12 4.26
N THR A 65 9.42 4.11 4.91
CA THR A 65 10.51 3.14 4.71
C THR A 65 10.03 1.69 4.73
N LYS A 66 9.03 1.37 5.55
CA LYS A 66 8.50 0.00 5.66
C LYS A 66 7.91 -0.53 4.36
N THR A 67 7.40 0.36 3.52
CA THR A 67 6.87 -0.03 2.21
C THR A 67 7.99 -0.51 1.29
N PHE A 68 9.17 0.10 1.35
CA PHE A 68 10.38 -0.33 0.62
C PHE A 68 10.88 -1.69 1.13
N THR A 69 10.95 -1.85 2.46
CA THR A 69 11.32 -3.13 3.08
C THR A 69 10.35 -4.25 2.68
N ALA A 70 9.06 -3.97 2.68
CA ALA A 70 8.04 -4.93 2.27
C ALA A 70 8.23 -5.36 0.80
N VAL A 71 8.57 -4.43 -0.09
CA VAL A 71 8.88 -4.75 -1.49
C VAL A 71 10.11 -5.66 -1.59
N LEU A 72 11.19 -5.40 -0.84
CA LEU A 72 12.36 -6.28 -0.80
C LEU A 72 12.01 -7.70 -0.30
N VAL A 73 11.18 -7.80 0.74
CA VAL A 73 10.68 -9.09 1.22
C VAL A 73 9.88 -9.80 0.13
N MET A 74 8.98 -9.10 -0.55
CA MET A 74 8.14 -9.70 -1.59
C MET A 74 8.93 -10.10 -2.84
N GLN A 75 10.00 -9.37 -3.20
CA GLN A 75 10.93 -9.82 -4.25
C GLN A 75 11.59 -11.16 -3.89
N LEU A 76 11.94 -11.35 -2.62
CA LEU A 76 12.52 -12.62 -2.15
C LEU A 76 11.46 -13.75 -2.12
N VAL A 77 10.20 -13.40 -1.85
CA VAL A 77 9.07 -14.34 -1.94
C VAL A 77 8.85 -14.77 -3.40
N ASP A 78 8.78 -13.83 -4.33
CA ASP A 78 8.58 -14.11 -5.76
C ASP A 78 9.76 -14.92 -6.34
N ALA A 79 10.97 -14.72 -5.82
CA ALA A 79 12.15 -15.51 -6.17
C ALA A 79 12.22 -16.90 -5.47
N GLY A 80 11.22 -17.26 -4.66
CA GLY A 80 11.17 -18.53 -3.92
C GLY A 80 12.22 -18.67 -2.82
N ARG A 81 12.80 -17.56 -2.35
CA ARG A 81 13.80 -17.53 -1.28
C ARG A 81 13.16 -17.35 0.11
N LEU A 82 11.96 -16.78 0.15
CA LEU A 82 11.12 -16.67 1.33
C LEU A 82 9.74 -17.24 1.03
N GLU A 83 9.07 -17.76 2.05
CA GLU A 83 7.68 -18.18 2.01
C GLU A 83 6.86 -17.34 3.00
N LEU A 84 5.75 -16.75 2.54
CA LEU A 84 4.93 -15.85 3.37
C LEU A 84 4.44 -16.52 4.66
N ASP A 85 4.09 -17.79 4.61
CA ASP A 85 3.53 -18.52 5.74
C ASP A 85 4.58 -19.29 6.55
N ALA A 86 5.86 -19.22 6.17
CA ALA A 86 6.94 -19.78 6.94
C ALA A 86 7.19 -18.96 8.23
N PRO A 87 7.48 -19.62 9.36
CA PRO A 87 7.88 -18.94 10.58
C PRO A 87 9.13 -18.07 10.37
N LEU A 88 9.21 -16.92 11.04
CA LEU A 88 10.42 -16.07 11.00
C LEU A 88 11.68 -16.86 11.36
N ARG A 89 11.56 -17.79 12.31
CA ARG A 89 12.69 -18.66 12.75
C ARG A 89 13.29 -19.51 11.64
N THR A 90 12.59 -19.74 10.55
CA THR A 90 13.15 -20.45 9.38
C THR A 90 14.32 -19.66 8.78
N TYR A 91 14.27 -18.33 8.84
CA TYR A 91 15.25 -17.43 8.25
C TYR A 91 16.09 -16.68 9.30
N LEU A 92 15.55 -16.56 10.51
CA LEU A 92 16.16 -15.91 11.67
C LEU A 92 15.91 -16.82 12.89
N PRO A 93 16.77 -17.81 13.17
CA PRO A 93 16.58 -18.81 14.24
C PRO A 93 16.36 -18.20 15.62
N GLU A 94 16.89 -17.00 15.85
CA GLU A 94 16.80 -16.24 17.10
C GLU A 94 15.42 -15.60 17.30
N ALA A 95 14.61 -15.46 16.24
CA ALA A 95 13.29 -14.83 16.34
C ALA A 95 12.34 -15.61 17.26
N PRO A 96 11.37 -14.95 17.93
CA PRO A 96 10.35 -15.59 18.74
C PRO A 96 9.52 -16.62 17.96
N VAL A 97 8.98 -17.61 18.69
CA VAL A 97 8.11 -18.67 18.12
C VAL A 97 6.73 -18.10 17.82
N GLY A 98 6.18 -18.46 16.67
CA GLY A 98 4.80 -18.14 16.27
C GLY A 98 4.69 -17.18 15.09
N PRO A 99 5.37 -16.02 15.06
CA PRO A 99 5.31 -15.10 13.94
C PRO A 99 5.79 -15.70 12.62
N THR A 100 5.08 -15.36 11.53
CA THR A 100 5.44 -15.70 10.13
C THR A 100 5.82 -14.44 9.35
N ILE A 101 6.39 -14.58 8.16
CA ILE A 101 6.67 -13.44 7.26
C ILE A 101 5.37 -12.66 6.97
N ARG A 102 4.25 -13.36 6.72
CA ARG A 102 2.94 -12.73 6.48
C ARG A 102 2.47 -11.91 7.68
N THR A 103 2.50 -12.48 8.89
CA THR A 103 2.08 -11.76 10.10
C THR A 103 3.02 -10.60 10.42
N ALA A 104 4.31 -10.73 10.10
CA ALA A 104 5.29 -9.66 10.24
C ALA A 104 4.96 -8.46 9.34
N LEU A 105 4.74 -8.69 8.04
CA LEU A 105 4.36 -7.64 7.08
C LEU A 105 3.00 -6.98 7.42
N SER A 106 2.12 -7.66 8.15
CA SER A 106 0.78 -7.17 8.48
C SER A 106 0.63 -6.65 9.91
N HIS A 107 1.72 -6.56 10.68
CA HIS A 107 1.68 -6.19 12.10
C HIS A 107 0.73 -7.06 12.94
N LEU A 108 0.69 -8.37 12.61
CA LEU A 108 -0.08 -9.40 13.32
C LEU A 108 0.81 -10.35 14.11
N THR A 109 2.07 -9.99 14.38
CA THR A 109 2.98 -10.85 15.15
C THR A 109 2.67 -10.88 16.63
N GLY A 110 2.06 -9.83 17.16
CA GLY A 110 1.91 -9.60 18.60
C GLY A 110 3.21 -9.24 19.32
N LEU A 111 4.33 -9.05 18.61
CA LEU A 111 5.60 -8.61 19.20
C LEU A 111 5.51 -7.16 19.68
N GLN A 112 6.24 -6.86 20.75
CA GLN A 112 6.39 -5.51 21.27
C GLN A 112 6.73 -4.49 20.18
N ARG A 113 6.42 -3.20 20.46
CA ARG A 113 6.49 -2.15 19.46
C ARG A 113 7.93 -1.83 19.02
N GLU A 114 8.82 -1.63 19.99
CA GLU A 114 10.19 -1.17 19.75
C GLU A 114 11.21 -2.29 19.99
N PRO A 115 12.40 -2.23 19.39
CA PRO A 115 13.54 -3.03 19.78
C PRO A 115 13.83 -2.87 21.28
N PRO A 116 14.48 -3.87 21.94
CA PRO A 116 14.95 -3.70 23.30
C PRO A 116 15.89 -2.50 23.45
N GLY A 117 15.80 -1.80 24.60
CA GLY A 117 16.59 -0.61 24.91
C GLY A 117 15.77 0.70 24.89
N GLU A 118 16.41 1.80 25.28
CA GLU A 118 15.81 3.13 25.44
C GLU A 118 16.09 4.01 24.22
N ILE A 119 15.80 3.49 23.01
CA ILE A 119 16.18 4.09 21.73
C ILE A 119 15.69 5.55 21.58
N TRP A 120 14.51 5.87 22.08
CA TRP A 120 13.94 7.22 21.95
C TRP A 120 14.42 8.19 23.02
N GLU A 121 15.07 7.70 24.10
CA GLU A 121 15.70 8.52 25.10
C GLU A 121 17.19 8.74 24.76
N SER A 122 17.91 7.68 24.41
CA SER A 122 19.32 7.75 24.05
C SER A 122 19.57 8.26 22.64
N MET A 123 18.58 8.12 21.73
CA MET A 123 18.72 8.30 20.29
C MET A 123 19.77 7.38 19.64
N GLU A 124 20.12 6.30 20.34
CA GLU A 124 21.10 5.29 19.89
C GLU A 124 20.37 3.99 19.58
N PRO A 125 20.14 3.65 18.30
CA PRO A 125 19.59 2.35 17.92
C PRO A 125 20.55 1.21 18.33
N PRO A 126 20.01 0.02 18.71
CA PRO A 126 20.86 -1.11 19.07
C PRO A 126 21.75 -1.54 17.89
N SER A 127 22.96 -1.98 18.18
CA SER A 127 23.78 -2.70 17.22
C SER A 127 23.10 -4.00 16.77
N ARG A 128 23.60 -4.61 15.70
CA ARG A 128 23.05 -5.88 15.21
C ARG A 128 23.16 -7.00 16.25
N GLU A 129 24.28 -7.05 16.95
CA GLU A 129 24.53 -8.01 18.02
C GLU A 129 23.57 -7.80 19.19
N GLU A 130 23.34 -6.56 19.59
CA GLU A 130 22.39 -6.21 20.66
C GLU A 130 20.95 -6.51 20.26
N LEU A 131 20.54 -6.18 19.02
CA LEU A 131 19.21 -6.52 18.51
C LEU A 131 18.97 -8.02 18.58
N ILE A 132 19.91 -8.83 18.06
CA ILE A 132 19.78 -10.29 18.02
C ILE A 132 19.80 -10.89 19.43
N ALA A 133 20.70 -10.44 20.30
CA ALA A 133 20.76 -10.89 21.69
C ALA A 133 19.48 -10.53 22.47
N GLY A 134 18.93 -9.34 22.23
CA GLY A 134 17.70 -8.88 22.89
C GLY A 134 16.43 -9.62 22.45
N LEU A 135 16.48 -10.45 21.40
CA LEU A 135 15.31 -11.23 20.98
C LEU A 135 14.91 -12.34 21.96
N GLU A 136 15.82 -12.77 22.81
CA GLU A 136 15.52 -13.73 23.90
C GLU A 136 14.52 -13.13 24.90
N ASP A 137 14.60 -11.81 25.13
CA ASP A 137 13.76 -11.05 26.05
C ASP A 137 12.58 -10.34 25.34
N ALA A 138 12.42 -10.50 24.01
CA ALA A 138 11.37 -9.85 23.26
C ALA A 138 10.00 -10.40 23.61
N GLU A 139 9.09 -9.52 24.04
CA GLU A 139 7.76 -9.88 24.50
C GLU A 139 6.76 -10.08 23.36
N LEU A 140 5.98 -11.15 23.43
CA LEU A 140 4.72 -11.30 22.72
C LEU A 140 3.61 -10.67 23.56
N VAL A 141 3.31 -9.38 23.33
CA VAL A 141 2.27 -8.64 24.06
C VAL A 141 0.86 -9.07 23.66
N LEU A 142 0.73 -9.71 22.50
CA LEU A 142 -0.48 -10.34 21.97
C LEU A 142 -0.15 -11.69 21.34
N ARG A 143 -1.14 -12.55 21.15
CA ARG A 143 -0.96 -13.78 20.40
C ARG A 143 -0.77 -13.49 18.90
N PRO A 144 0.14 -14.18 18.23
CA PRO A 144 0.29 -14.04 16.77
C PRO A 144 -1.03 -14.30 16.04
N GLY A 145 -1.41 -13.36 15.16
CA GLY A 145 -2.65 -13.42 14.39
C GLY A 145 -3.92 -12.97 15.09
N GLU A 146 -3.87 -12.65 16.39
CA GLU A 146 -5.05 -12.30 17.17
C GLU A 146 -5.56 -10.88 16.86
N GLN A 147 -4.66 -9.90 16.89
CA GLN A 147 -5.01 -8.49 16.71
C GLN A 147 -3.85 -7.73 16.07
N TRP A 148 -4.18 -6.65 15.38
CA TRP A 148 -3.18 -5.73 14.85
C TRP A 148 -2.43 -5.02 15.98
N HIS A 149 -1.11 -5.04 15.90
CA HIS A 149 -0.22 -4.37 16.83
C HIS A 149 1.02 -3.88 16.10
N TYR A 150 1.11 -2.56 15.91
CA TYR A 150 2.23 -1.96 15.18
C TYR A 150 3.56 -2.23 15.87
N SER A 151 4.55 -2.70 15.11
CA SER A 151 5.87 -3.04 15.65
C SER A 151 6.99 -2.59 14.72
N ASN A 152 7.85 -1.70 15.22
CA ASN A 152 9.12 -1.33 14.60
C ASN A 152 10.13 -2.47 14.70
N LEU A 153 10.15 -3.18 15.83
CA LEU A 153 10.97 -4.37 16.03
C LEU A 153 10.78 -5.37 14.88
N VAL A 154 9.54 -5.67 14.53
CA VAL A 154 9.24 -6.62 13.44
C VAL A 154 9.87 -6.22 12.12
N PHE A 155 9.86 -4.93 11.76
CA PHE A 155 10.49 -4.47 10.53
C PHE A 155 12.03 -4.45 10.62
N ALA A 156 12.62 -4.26 11.79
CA ALA A 156 14.03 -4.49 11.99
C ALA A 156 14.39 -5.98 11.74
N LEU A 157 13.57 -6.94 12.23
CA LEU A 157 13.74 -8.37 11.95
C LEU A 157 13.54 -8.71 10.47
N LEU A 158 12.58 -8.09 9.79
CA LEU A 158 12.41 -8.25 8.33
C LEU A 158 13.63 -7.74 7.57
N GLY A 159 14.23 -6.61 8.01
CA GLY A 159 15.50 -6.11 7.48
C GLY A 159 16.64 -7.12 7.62
N GLU A 160 16.80 -7.73 8.80
CA GLU A 160 17.79 -8.79 9.06
C GLU A 160 17.54 -10.02 8.16
N ILE A 161 16.28 -10.43 8.00
CA ILE A 161 15.91 -11.55 7.11
C ILE A 161 16.22 -11.20 5.64
N VAL A 162 15.94 -9.96 5.21
CA VAL A 162 16.30 -9.47 3.87
C VAL A 162 17.81 -9.55 3.63
N MET A 163 18.63 -9.12 4.60
CA MET A 163 20.08 -9.22 4.49
C MET A 163 20.55 -10.66 4.40
N ARG A 164 20.08 -11.56 5.27
CA ARG A 164 20.44 -13.00 5.28
C ARG A 164 20.01 -13.67 3.98
N ALA A 165 18.75 -13.50 3.60
CA ALA A 165 18.20 -14.09 2.38
C ALA A 165 18.73 -13.41 1.11
N GLY A 166 18.98 -12.11 1.11
CA GLY A 166 19.52 -11.34 -0.01
C GLY A 166 21.02 -11.53 -0.23
N GLY A 167 21.77 -11.84 0.85
CA GLY A 167 23.23 -12.07 0.81
C GLY A 167 24.06 -10.80 0.70
N ALA A 168 23.53 -9.64 1.08
CA ALA A 168 24.22 -8.36 1.09
C ALA A 168 23.64 -7.42 2.17
N PRO A 169 24.32 -6.32 2.55
CA PRO A 169 23.78 -5.30 3.44
C PRO A 169 22.46 -4.73 2.95
N TYR A 170 21.59 -4.29 3.89
CA TYR A 170 20.27 -3.75 3.57
C TYR A 170 20.35 -2.57 2.60
N GLU A 171 21.27 -1.62 2.84
CA GLU A 171 21.48 -0.45 1.98
C GLU A 171 21.81 -0.85 0.52
N GLU A 172 22.70 -1.83 0.33
CA GLU A 172 23.08 -2.32 -1.00
C GLU A 172 21.89 -3.01 -1.71
N LEU A 173 21.14 -3.83 -0.99
CA LEU A 173 19.96 -4.50 -1.55
C LEU A 173 18.89 -3.49 -1.94
N LEU A 174 18.63 -2.51 -1.09
CA LEU A 174 17.68 -1.44 -1.34
C LEU A 174 18.10 -0.62 -2.58
N GLN A 175 19.36 -0.16 -2.62
CA GLN A 175 19.88 0.63 -3.72
C GLN A 175 19.71 -0.11 -5.05
N ARG A 176 20.28 -1.30 -5.14
CA ARG A 176 20.35 -2.06 -6.39
C ARG A 176 19.01 -2.59 -6.86
N ARG A 177 18.12 -2.98 -5.93
CA ARG A 177 16.88 -3.70 -6.27
C ARG A 177 15.64 -2.82 -6.34
N VAL A 178 15.73 -1.59 -5.80
CA VAL A 178 14.57 -0.70 -5.71
C VAL A 178 14.92 0.70 -6.18
N LEU A 179 15.94 1.35 -5.57
CA LEU A 179 16.18 2.77 -5.83
C LEU A 179 16.70 3.02 -7.24
N ASP A 180 17.70 2.26 -7.68
CA ASP A 180 18.30 2.41 -9.04
C ASP A 180 17.28 2.09 -10.15
N PRO A 181 16.55 0.95 -10.11
CA PRO A 181 15.58 0.63 -11.16
C PRO A 181 14.43 1.64 -11.28
N LEU A 182 14.02 2.25 -10.16
CA LEU A 182 12.94 3.24 -10.14
C LEU A 182 13.43 4.69 -10.27
N ASP A 183 14.72 4.91 -10.50
CA ASP A 183 15.35 6.25 -10.59
C ASP A 183 15.03 7.13 -9.37
N LEU A 184 15.10 6.55 -8.16
CA LEU A 184 14.86 7.25 -6.89
C LEU A 184 16.18 7.85 -6.38
N THR A 185 16.68 8.83 -7.09
CA THR A 185 18.06 9.37 -6.93
C THR A 185 18.24 10.26 -5.71
N ARG A 186 17.14 10.69 -5.10
CA ARG A 186 17.11 11.53 -3.89
C ARG A 186 16.62 10.76 -2.66
N THR A 187 16.39 9.44 -2.80
CA THR A 187 15.99 8.56 -1.70
C THR A 187 17.19 7.75 -1.22
N SER A 188 17.50 7.79 0.07
CA SER A 188 18.69 7.14 0.63
C SER A 188 18.60 7.00 2.17
N LEU A 189 19.46 6.16 2.76
CA LEU A 189 19.59 6.05 4.22
C LEU A 189 20.38 7.24 4.81
N ARG A 190 21.29 7.82 4.06
CA ARG A 190 22.05 9.02 4.46
C ARG A 190 21.55 10.22 3.67
N PRO A 191 21.35 11.39 4.32
CA PRO A 191 20.78 12.54 3.62
C PRO A 191 21.71 13.04 2.54
N ALA A 192 21.16 13.33 1.37
CA ALA A 192 21.82 14.11 0.33
C ALA A 192 21.49 15.60 0.53
N GLU A 193 22.47 16.48 0.29
CA GLU A 193 22.20 17.92 0.31
C GLU A 193 21.43 18.38 -0.95
N PRO A 194 20.54 19.38 -0.82
CA PRO A 194 20.14 20.04 0.42
C PRO A 194 19.17 19.16 1.25
N LYS A 195 19.21 19.34 2.59
CA LYS A 195 18.28 18.67 3.51
C LYS A 195 17.55 19.66 4.39
N ALA A 196 16.34 19.33 4.86
CA ALA A 196 15.64 20.08 5.89
C ALA A 196 16.19 19.73 7.27
N SER A 197 16.20 20.71 8.18
CA SER A 197 16.56 20.53 9.58
C SER A 197 15.36 20.07 10.39
N PRO A 198 15.57 19.20 11.41
CA PRO A 198 14.49 18.65 12.24
C PRO A 198 14.06 19.61 13.34
N TYR A 199 12.74 19.77 13.55
CA TYR A 199 12.21 20.70 14.55
C TYR A 199 11.07 20.12 15.37
N TYR A 200 11.00 20.56 16.63
CA TYR A 200 9.82 20.50 17.48
C TYR A 200 9.25 21.90 17.62
N VAL A 201 7.99 22.08 17.32
CA VAL A 201 7.27 23.35 17.53
C VAL A 201 6.50 23.27 18.83
N ASP A 202 6.78 24.18 19.75
CA ASP A 202 6.13 24.24 21.06
C ASP A 202 4.61 24.40 20.91
N PRO A 203 3.78 23.55 21.52
CA PRO A 203 2.33 23.61 21.36
C PRO A 203 1.68 24.86 21.98
N TYR A 204 2.36 25.52 22.92
CA TYR A 204 1.84 26.66 23.70
C TYR A 204 2.39 28.00 23.26
N THR A 205 3.46 27.99 22.46
CA THR A 205 4.12 29.20 21.95
C THR A 205 4.47 29.04 20.48
N ASP A 206 4.97 30.09 19.82
CA ASP A 206 5.52 29.97 18.45
C ASP A 206 7.03 29.69 18.46
N THR A 207 7.54 29.11 19.54
CA THR A 207 8.95 28.75 19.66
C THR A 207 9.25 27.43 18.94
N VAL A 208 10.34 27.45 18.19
CA VAL A 208 10.85 26.27 17.48
C VAL A 208 12.12 25.80 18.18
N HIS A 209 12.22 24.51 18.42
CA HIS A 209 13.39 23.84 19.04
C HIS A 209 13.99 22.84 18.05
N ASP A 210 15.30 22.74 18.05
CA ASP A 210 15.99 21.72 17.26
C ASP A 210 15.70 20.31 17.84
N GLU A 211 15.40 19.38 16.97
CA GLU A 211 15.30 17.94 17.31
C GLU A 211 16.60 17.22 16.96
N PRO A 212 16.94 16.15 17.64
CA PRO A 212 18.09 15.34 17.29
C PRO A 212 17.92 14.69 15.91
N ASP A 213 19.01 14.60 15.15
CA ASP A 213 19.10 13.87 13.88
C ASP A 213 20.06 12.69 14.04
N PRO A 214 19.61 11.57 14.62
CA PRO A 214 20.47 10.44 14.93
C PRO A 214 20.98 9.75 13.67
N GLU A 215 22.18 9.19 13.77
CA GLU A 215 22.75 8.39 12.69
C GLU A 215 22.01 7.07 12.53
N VAL A 216 21.86 6.64 11.27
CA VAL A 216 21.22 5.37 10.95
C VAL A 216 22.17 4.22 11.25
N THR A 217 21.63 3.16 11.85
CA THR A 217 22.31 1.86 11.97
C THR A 217 21.63 0.84 11.03
N ASP A 218 22.38 -0.14 10.57
CA ASP A 218 21.87 -1.19 9.67
C ASP A 218 20.70 -1.96 10.28
N THR A 219 20.65 -2.07 11.60
CA THR A 219 19.65 -2.86 12.34
C THR A 219 18.24 -2.31 12.25
N THR A 220 18.08 -0.98 12.33
CA THR A 220 16.78 -0.32 12.33
C THR A 220 16.48 0.38 10.99
N ALA A 221 17.45 0.38 10.06
CA ALA A 221 17.34 0.99 8.75
C ALA A 221 16.02 0.64 8.03
N ALA A 222 15.63 -0.63 8.11
CA ALA A 222 14.44 -1.19 7.46
C ALA A 222 13.11 -0.69 8.04
N ALA A 223 13.12 -0.06 9.23
CA ALA A 223 11.90 0.33 9.93
C ALA A 223 11.48 1.79 9.72
N GLY A 224 12.45 2.72 9.41
CA GLY A 224 12.01 4.11 9.40
C GLY A 224 13.08 5.17 9.07
N TRP A 225 14.19 4.83 8.42
CA TRP A 225 15.35 5.73 8.38
C TRP A 225 15.63 6.36 7.01
N LEU A 226 14.80 6.16 6.00
CA LEU A 226 15.00 6.77 4.69
C LEU A 226 14.76 8.29 4.72
N TRP A 227 15.53 8.96 3.89
CA TRP A 227 15.32 10.32 3.44
C TRP A 227 14.77 10.28 2.02
N SER A 228 13.93 11.26 1.67
CA SER A 228 13.39 11.36 0.31
C SER A 228 12.89 12.78 0.01
N THR A 229 12.42 12.99 -1.21
CA THR A 229 11.74 14.20 -1.69
C THR A 229 10.32 13.86 -2.14
N PRO A 230 9.42 14.86 -2.28
CA PRO A 230 8.10 14.61 -2.87
C PRO A 230 8.16 14.02 -4.27
N GLY A 231 9.11 14.46 -5.09
CA GLY A 231 9.31 13.94 -6.45
C GLY A 231 9.67 12.45 -6.50
N ASP A 232 10.58 12.00 -5.63
CA ASP A 232 10.90 10.56 -5.53
C ASP A 232 9.73 9.77 -4.95
N LEU A 233 9.01 10.34 -3.95
CA LEU A 233 7.79 9.70 -3.43
C LEU A 233 6.67 9.64 -4.47
N ALA A 234 6.60 10.57 -5.42
CA ALA A 234 5.68 10.48 -6.55
C ALA A 234 6.01 9.29 -7.47
N ARG A 235 7.29 9.05 -7.78
CA ARG A 235 7.74 7.86 -8.52
C ARG A 235 7.45 6.58 -7.74
N TRP A 236 7.76 6.56 -6.43
CA TRP A 236 7.44 5.44 -5.55
C TRP A 236 5.94 5.15 -5.49
N GLY A 237 5.10 6.18 -5.35
CA GLY A 237 3.65 6.04 -5.37
C GLY A 237 3.11 5.54 -6.72
N THR A 238 3.70 5.97 -7.82
CA THR A 238 3.39 5.47 -9.17
C THR A 238 3.72 3.97 -9.27
N PHE A 239 4.89 3.56 -8.79
CA PHE A 239 5.24 2.14 -8.70
C PHE A 239 4.26 1.36 -7.82
N LEU A 240 3.85 1.87 -6.67
CA LEU A 240 2.84 1.21 -5.82
C LEU A 240 1.47 1.06 -6.52
N ALA A 241 1.13 1.95 -7.47
CA ALA A 241 -0.09 1.85 -8.26
C ALA A 241 -0.01 0.76 -9.35
N ASP A 242 1.07 0.76 -10.11
CA ASP A 242 1.19 0.03 -11.37
C ASP A 242 2.10 -1.21 -11.32
N GLY A 243 3.04 -1.22 -10.39
CA GLY A 243 4.14 -2.18 -10.38
C GLY A 243 5.21 -1.84 -11.43
N ASP A 244 6.22 -2.69 -11.43
CA ASP A 244 7.32 -2.68 -12.38
C ASP A 244 7.89 -4.09 -12.49
N ASP A 245 8.05 -4.62 -13.69
CA ASP A 245 8.46 -6.03 -13.88
C ASP A 245 9.91 -6.30 -13.44
N GLU A 246 10.77 -5.28 -13.37
CA GLU A 246 12.15 -5.40 -12.86
C GLU A 246 12.19 -5.35 -11.33
N VAL A 247 11.26 -4.61 -10.69
CA VAL A 247 11.21 -4.42 -9.24
C VAL A 247 10.20 -5.37 -8.60
N LEU A 248 8.92 -5.18 -8.87
CA LEU A 248 7.86 -6.07 -8.36
C LEU A 248 6.62 -5.96 -9.24
N PRO A 249 6.13 -7.09 -9.80
CA PRO A 249 4.99 -7.06 -10.70
C PRO A 249 3.71 -6.56 -10.02
N LYS A 250 2.84 -5.93 -10.81
CA LYS A 250 1.54 -5.42 -10.34
C LYS A 250 0.72 -6.47 -9.58
N ALA A 251 0.75 -7.73 -10.00
CA ALA A 251 0.00 -8.80 -9.34
C ALA A 251 0.45 -9.03 -7.89
N THR A 252 1.74 -8.88 -7.60
CA THR A 252 2.28 -8.98 -6.23
C THR A 252 1.90 -7.75 -5.41
N LEU A 253 1.94 -6.53 -5.99
CA LEU A 253 1.42 -5.33 -5.32
C LEU A 253 -0.09 -5.41 -5.06
N ASP A 254 -0.87 -6.03 -5.95
CA ASP A 254 -2.28 -6.31 -5.71
C ASP A 254 -2.49 -7.26 -4.51
N LEU A 255 -1.60 -8.24 -4.33
CA LEU A 255 -1.59 -9.09 -3.14
C LEU A 255 -1.24 -8.31 -1.87
N MET A 256 -0.25 -7.42 -1.94
CA MET A 256 0.18 -6.57 -0.82
C MET A 256 -0.92 -5.60 -0.38
N SER A 257 -1.72 -5.11 -1.31
CA SER A 257 -2.79 -4.13 -1.08
C SER A 257 -4.10 -4.74 -0.56
N ARG A 258 -4.17 -6.05 -0.33
CA ARG A 258 -5.35 -6.71 0.25
C ARG A 258 -5.34 -6.56 1.76
N ALA A 259 -6.47 -6.15 2.33
CA ALA A 259 -6.63 -6.05 3.78
C ALA A 259 -6.35 -7.40 4.45
N ARG A 260 -5.47 -7.39 5.45
CA ARG A 260 -5.09 -8.52 6.30
C ARG A 260 -5.48 -8.30 7.74
N ALA A 261 -5.41 -7.05 8.19
CA ALA A 261 -5.79 -6.63 9.52
C ALA A 261 -6.53 -5.30 9.47
N MET A 262 -7.38 -5.04 10.45
CA MET A 262 -7.98 -3.73 10.71
C MET A 262 -7.29 -3.13 11.92
N ALA A 263 -6.70 -1.95 11.73
CA ALA A 263 -6.11 -1.17 12.84
C ALA A 263 -7.18 -0.34 13.55
N ASP A 264 -8.21 0.13 12.81
CA ASP A 264 -9.40 0.76 13.35
C ASP A 264 -10.62 -0.18 13.20
N GLU A 265 -10.85 -1.01 14.20
CA GLU A 265 -11.95 -1.98 14.22
C GLU A 265 -13.33 -1.33 14.35
N ARG A 266 -13.40 -0.07 14.84
CA ARG A 266 -14.66 0.62 15.06
C ARG A 266 -15.24 1.22 13.78
N ASN A 267 -14.42 1.96 13.03
CA ASN A 267 -14.88 2.71 11.86
C ASN A 267 -14.46 2.05 10.54
N TRP A 268 -13.52 1.11 10.61
CA TRP A 268 -12.92 0.44 9.46
C TRP A 268 -12.32 1.44 8.47
N SER A 269 -11.72 2.50 9.03
CA SER A 269 -11.09 3.58 8.27
C SER A 269 -9.61 3.32 7.99
N LEU A 270 -8.97 2.48 8.82
CA LEU A 270 -7.57 2.13 8.72
C LEU A 270 -7.39 0.61 8.77
N GLY A 271 -6.88 0.04 7.70
CA GLY A 271 -6.50 -1.36 7.58
C GLY A 271 -5.03 -1.53 7.24
N TRP A 272 -4.60 -2.77 7.16
CA TRP A 272 -3.23 -3.15 6.85
C TRP A 272 -3.18 -4.28 5.83
N GLY A 273 -2.31 -4.11 4.82
CA GLY A 273 -1.96 -5.16 3.87
C GLY A 273 -0.65 -5.87 4.23
N LEU A 274 0.18 -6.16 3.24
CA LEU A 274 1.55 -6.66 3.45
C LEU A 274 2.51 -5.47 3.34
N GLY A 275 2.78 -4.80 4.47
CA GLY A 275 3.65 -3.64 4.57
C GLY A 275 3.07 -2.34 4.01
N LEU A 276 1.77 -2.30 3.73
CA LEU A 276 1.05 -1.13 3.26
C LEU A 276 -0.09 -0.79 4.22
N GLU A 277 -0.22 0.48 4.56
CA GLU A 277 -1.42 1.03 5.17
C GLU A 277 -2.54 1.17 4.14
N LEU A 278 -3.77 0.91 4.57
CA LEU A 278 -4.97 0.99 3.75
C LEU A 278 -5.92 2.00 4.37
N PHE A 279 -6.04 3.15 3.75
CA PHE A 279 -6.90 4.23 4.24
C PHE A 279 -8.24 4.20 3.51
N ARG A 280 -9.33 4.15 4.26
CA ARG A 280 -10.68 4.22 3.68
C ARG A 280 -11.27 5.61 3.88
N ARG A 281 -11.71 6.24 2.79
CA ARG A 281 -12.48 7.48 2.82
C ARG A 281 -13.70 7.32 1.89
N GLY A 282 -14.88 7.24 2.47
CA GLY A 282 -16.10 6.89 1.74
C GLY A 282 -16.03 5.48 1.12
N GLU A 283 -16.27 5.39 -0.16
CA GLU A 283 -16.19 4.12 -0.91
C GLU A 283 -14.77 3.84 -1.46
N ARG A 284 -13.84 4.78 -1.33
CA ARG A 284 -12.46 4.63 -1.83
C ARG A 284 -11.54 4.04 -0.77
N ILE A 285 -10.61 3.23 -1.23
CA ILE A 285 -9.50 2.71 -0.43
C ILE A 285 -8.20 3.15 -1.10
N PHE A 286 -7.39 3.85 -0.34
CA PHE A 286 -6.07 4.31 -0.73
C PHE A 286 -5.00 3.45 -0.09
N VAL A 287 -3.87 3.26 -0.76
CA VAL A 287 -2.70 2.58 -0.20
C VAL A 287 -1.60 3.59 0.08
N GLY A 288 -0.74 3.30 1.03
CA GLY A 288 0.39 4.16 1.33
C GLY A 288 1.00 3.86 2.68
N HIS A 289 1.52 4.88 3.33
CA HIS A 289 2.02 4.81 4.70
C HIS A 289 2.27 6.21 5.28
N GLY A 290 2.01 6.37 6.57
CA GLY A 290 2.47 7.51 7.33
C GLY A 290 3.92 7.36 7.80
N GLY A 291 4.60 8.46 8.10
CA GLY A 291 5.96 8.46 8.63
C GLY A 291 6.15 9.50 9.71
N ALA A 292 6.88 9.12 10.76
CA ALA A 292 7.31 10.02 11.81
C ALA A 292 8.73 9.66 12.26
N MET A 293 9.55 10.68 12.40
CA MET A 293 10.87 10.65 13.03
C MET A 293 11.03 11.94 13.82
N PRO A 294 11.96 12.01 14.79
CA PRO A 294 12.23 13.27 15.48
C PRO A 294 12.42 14.41 14.48
N GLY A 295 11.62 15.47 14.62
CA GLY A 295 11.65 16.63 13.74
C GLY A 295 11.04 16.46 12.36
N PHE A 296 10.43 15.31 12.03
CA PHE A 296 9.86 15.07 10.70
C PHE A 296 8.56 14.27 10.73
N LEU A 297 7.60 14.69 9.91
CA LEU A 297 6.39 13.91 9.60
C LEU A 297 6.27 13.78 8.07
N ALA A 298 5.73 12.65 7.63
CA ALA A 298 5.56 12.34 6.21
C ALA A 298 4.27 11.56 5.95
N GLY A 299 3.66 11.78 4.79
CA GLY A 299 2.51 11.03 4.32
C GLY A 299 2.63 10.71 2.83
N LEU A 300 2.30 9.49 2.47
CA LEU A 300 2.14 9.04 1.08
C LEU A 300 0.82 8.30 0.97
N VAL A 301 -0.04 8.73 0.06
CA VAL A 301 -1.32 8.07 -0.24
C VAL A 301 -1.53 7.95 -1.74
N VAL A 302 -2.07 6.81 -2.19
CA VAL A 302 -2.23 6.47 -3.60
C VAL A 302 -3.58 5.82 -3.84
N ASP A 303 -4.37 6.36 -4.77
CA ASP A 303 -5.49 5.66 -5.40
C ASP A 303 -4.95 4.83 -6.55
N ARG A 304 -4.82 3.52 -6.35
CA ARG A 304 -4.27 2.61 -7.35
C ARG A 304 -5.15 2.50 -8.60
N GLY A 305 -6.47 2.59 -8.42
CA GLY A 305 -7.42 2.54 -9.54
C GLY A 305 -7.32 3.75 -10.44
N GLU A 306 -7.15 4.93 -9.84
CA GLU A 306 -6.99 6.20 -10.54
C GLU A 306 -5.53 6.52 -10.86
N ARG A 307 -4.55 5.69 -10.41
CA ARG A 307 -3.11 5.90 -10.59
C ARG A 307 -2.68 7.32 -10.20
N THR A 308 -3.29 7.81 -9.14
CA THR A 308 -3.14 9.19 -8.64
C THR A 308 -2.76 9.11 -7.17
N GLY A 309 -1.83 9.95 -6.74
CA GLY A 309 -1.41 9.98 -5.35
C GLY A 309 -0.95 11.36 -4.91
N ALA A 310 -0.73 11.49 -3.61
CA ALA A 310 -0.16 12.67 -2.99
C ALA A 310 0.91 12.29 -1.98
N ALA A 311 1.97 13.08 -1.91
CA ALA A 311 3.01 12.98 -0.90
C ALA A 311 3.18 14.33 -0.19
N VAL A 312 3.36 14.28 1.12
CA VAL A 312 3.57 15.44 1.98
C VAL A 312 4.72 15.15 2.93
N LEU A 313 5.68 16.07 3.01
CA LEU A 313 6.86 16.03 3.88
C LEU A 313 6.94 17.31 4.71
N MET A 314 7.20 17.17 5.99
CA MET A 314 7.23 18.29 6.94
C MET A 314 8.44 18.18 7.86
N ASN A 315 9.04 19.31 8.23
CA ASN A 315 10.11 19.35 9.24
C ASN A 315 9.58 19.75 10.62
N THR A 316 8.65 18.96 11.14
CA THR A 316 8.07 19.10 12.48
C THR A 316 7.75 17.74 13.10
N SER A 317 7.91 17.60 14.42
CA SER A 317 7.53 16.37 15.18
C SER A 317 6.07 16.32 15.60
N ALA A 318 5.36 17.43 15.61
CA ALA A 318 4.05 17.55 16.26
C ALA A 318 3.11 18.53 15.56
N ASN A 319 1.84 18.48 15.99
CA ASN A 319 0.76 19.39 15.59
C ASN A 319 0.31 19.30 14.14
N ALA A 320 0.75 18.27 13.37
CA ALA A 320 0.39 18.10 11.98
C ALA A 320 -0.02 16.65 11.67
N ASP A 321 -0.95 16.48 10.74
CA ASP A 321 -1.36 15.17 10.24
C ASP A 321 -1.03 15.04 8.73
N PRO A 322 0.15 14.49 8.40
CA PRO A 322 0.57 14.37 7.01
C PRO A 322 -0.33 13.46 6.17
N ILE A 323 -0.98 12.46 6.78
CA ILE A 323 -1.90 11.56 6.06
C ILE A 323 -3.22 12.27 5.75
N ALA A 324 -3.79 13.01 6.72
CA ALA A 324 -5.00 13.78 6.48
C ALA A 324 -4.78 14.80 5.34
N LEU A 325 -3.67 15.54 5.38
CA LEU A 325 -3.34 16.52 4.34
C LEU A 325 -3.09 15.85 2.98
N SER A 326 -2.37 14.72 2.94
CA SER A 326 -2.17 13.96 1.69
C SER A 326 -3.48 13.46 1.10
N LEU A 327 -4.41 12.97 1.94
CA LEU A 327 -5.74 12.55 1.52
C LEU A 327 -6.58 13.72 1.01
N ASP A 328 -6.52 14.90 1.65
CA ASP A 328 -7.26 16.09 1.21
C ASP A 328 -6.77 16.58 -0.15
N LEU A 329 -5.45 16.64 -0.37
CA LEU A 329 -4.85 16.99 -1.65
C LEU A 329 -5.25 15.99 -2.75
N LEU A 330 -5.18 14.69 -2.44
CA LEU A 330 -5.55 13.63 -3.39
C LEU A 330 -7.05 13.69 -3.74
N VAL A 331 -7.93 13.80 -2.76
CA VAL A 331 -9.39 13.83 -2.98
C VAL A 331 -9.78 15.08 -3.77
N ALA A 332 -9.25 16.25 -3.42
CA ALA A 332 -9.47 17.48 -4.21
C ALA A 332 -9.06 17.30 -5.67
N THR A 333 -7.96 16.60 -5.92
CA THR A 333 -7.49 16.31 -7.29
C THR A 333 -8.43 15.36 -8.03
N LEU A 334 -8.88 14.27 -7.38
CA LEU A 334 -9.78 13.30 -7.98
C LEU A 334 -11.14 13.91 -8.31
N GLU A 335 -11.61 14.85 -7.50
CA GLU A 335 -12.88 15.56 -7.70
C GLU A 335 -12.74 16.73 -8.71
N GLY A 336 -11.63 17.46 -8.63
CA GLY A 336 -11.38 18.65 -9.47
C GLY A 336 -11.05 18.33 -10.94
N VAL A 337 -10.33 17.23 -11.16
CA VAL A 337 -9.96 16.74 -12.51
C VAL A 337 -10.24 15.24 -12.58
N PRO A 338 -11.50 14.83 -12.67
CA PRO A 338 -11.84 13.41 -12.82
C PRO A 338 -11.33 12.88 -14.16
N ARG A 339 -10.99 11.59 -14.20
CA ARG A 339 -10.64 10.95 -15.48
C ARG A 339 -11.82 10.98 -16.43
N THR A 340 -11.56 11.34 -17.67
CA THR A 340 -12.52 11.10 -18.74
C THR A 340 -12.59 9.59 -18.97
N PRO A 341 -13.76 8.96 -18.83
CA PRO A 341 -13.87 7.53 -19.09
C PRO A 341 -13.52 7.24 -20.56
N ALA A 342 -12.87 6.11 -20.78
CA ALA A 342 -12.61 5.65 -22.12
C ALA A 342 -13.95 5.51 -22.88
N LEU A 343 -14.01 6.07 -24.09
CA LEU A 343 -15.20 5.91 -24.90
C LEU A 343 -15.40 4.42 -25.21
N TRP A 344 -16.63 3.95 -25.05
CA TRP A 344 -16.97 2.60 -25.45
C TRP A 344 -16.77 2.43 -26.96
N SER A 345 -16.17 1.33 -27.34
CA SER A 345 -16.06 0.89 -28.73
C SER A 345 -16.47 -0.58 -28.82
N PRO A 346 -17.05 -1.00 -29.95
CA PRO A 346 -17.34 -2.40 -30.20
C PRO A 346 -16.04 -3.22 -30.08
N ALA A 347 -16.11 -4.35 -29.36
CA ALA A 347 -15.04 -5.30 -29.26
C ALA A 347 -15.23 -6.47 -30.23
N ALA A 348 -14.25 -7.34 -30.36
CA ALA A 348 -14.35 -8.61 -31.08
C ALA A 348 -15.43 -9.51 -30.45
N ASP A 349 -15.90 -10.46 -31.25
CA ASP A 349 -16.84 -11.49 -30.79
C ASP A 349 -16.28 -12.25 -29.58
N PRO A 350 -17.15 -12.68 -28.66
CA PRO A 350 -16.71 -13.50 -27.52
C PRO A 350 -16.08 -14.82 -27.99
N PRO A 351 -15.18 -15.42 -27.20
CA PRO A 351 -14.63 -16.73 -27.48
C PRO A 351 -15.73 -17.77 -27.72
N ALA A 352 -15.52 -18.65 -28.72
CA ALA A 352 -16.50 -19.66 -29.11
C ALA A 352 -16.86 -20.63 -27.96
N GLU A 353 -15.97 -20.82 -27.00
CA GLU A 353 -16.20 -21.62 -25.79
C GLU A 353 -17.36 -21.07 -24.93
N LEU A 354 -17.69 -19.80 -25.09
CA LEU A 354 -18.80 -19.13 -24.37
C LEU A 354 -20.12 -19.21 -25.13
N ASP A 355 -20.15 -19.84 -26.31
CA ASP A 355 -21.38 -19.98 -27.09
C ASP A 355 -22.44 -20.75 -26.30
N GLY A 356 -23.65 -20.13 -26.24
CA GLY A 356 -24.76 -20.66 -25.47
C GLY A 356 -24.69 -20.41 -23.96
N MET A 357 -23.60 -19.82 -23.44
CA MET A 357 -23.47 -19.46 -22.02
C MET A 357 -23.97 -18.07 -21.71
N LEU A 358 -23.77 -17.12 -22.60
CA LEU A 358 -24.09 -15.72 -22.35
C LEU A 358 -25.61 -15.47 -22.23
N GLY A 359 -25.98 -14.47 -21.47
CA GLY A 359 -27.35 -14.07 -21.17
C GLY A 359 -27.83 -14.44 -19.78
N SER A 360 -29.15 -14.50 -19.61
CA SER A 360 -29.78 -14.73 -18.32
C SER A 360 -29.81 -16.21 -17.91
N TRP A 361 -29.51 -16.44 -16.67
CA TRP A 361 -29.58 -17.70 -15.96
C TRP A 361 -30.19 -17.49 -14.59
N TRP A 362 -30.85 -18.48 -14.02
CA TRP A 362 -31.50 -18.40 -12.70
C TRP A 362 -30.91 -19.42 -11.74
N ALA A 363 -30.60 -18.96 -10.55
CA ALA A 363 -30.29 -19.79 -9.37
C ALA A 363 -31.10 -19.28 -8.20
N GLU A 364 -31.73 -20.16 -7.42
CA GLU A 364 -32.51 -19.80 -6.21
C GLU A 364 -33.60 -18.73 -6.47
N GLY A 365 -34.11 -18.63 -7.67
CA GLY A 365 -35.06 -17.59 -8.06
C GLY A 365 -34.46 -16.23 -8.40
N GLU A 366 -33.15 -16.07 -8.26
CA GLU A 366 -32.41 -14.87 -8.61
C GLU A 366 -31.85 -14.98 -10.05
N GLU A 367 -31.90 -13.87 -10.79
CA GLU A 367 -31.38 -13.80 -12.13
C GLU A 367 -29.89 -13.40 -12.12
N MET A 368 -29.06 -14.28 -12.68
CA MET A 368 -27.64 -14.05 -12.93
C MET A 368 -27.44 -13.79 -14.43
N ILE A 369 -26.74 -12.72 -14.75
CA ILE A 369 -26.41 -12.34 -16.14
C ILE A 369 -24.95 -12.74 -16.40
N LEU A 370 -24.74 -13.68 -17.32
CA LEU A 370 -23.43 -14.00 -17.84
C LEU A 370 -23.15 -13.14 -19.09
N SER A 371 -22.04 -12.44 -19.09
CA SER A 371 -21.65 -11.55 -20.17
C SER A 371 -20.16 -11.58 -20.47
N PHE A 372 -19.78 -11.22 -21.69
CA PHE A 372 -18.40 -11.01 -22.09
C PHE A 372 -18.23 -9.54 -22.46
N ARG A 373 -17.60 -8.77 -21.61
CA ARG A 373 -17.45 -7.31 -21.77
C ARG A 373 -16.02 -6.89 -21.41
N GLY A 374 -15.47 -5.93 -22.19
CA GLY A 374 -14.08 -5.49 -21.98
C GLY A 374 -13.06 -6.62 -22.07
N GLY A 375 -13.31 -7.63 -22.92
CA GLY A 375 -12.45 -8.79 -23.09
C GLY A 375 -12.49 -9.80 -21.93
N ARG A 376 -13.43 -9.64 -20.98
CA ARG A 376 -13.54 -10.50 -19.79
C ARG A 376 -14.91 -11.20 -19.72
N PHE A 377 -14.89 -12.47 -19.34
CA PHE A 377 -16.08 -13.24 -19.00
C PHE A 377 -16.47 -12.94 -17.56
N GLN A 378 -17.74 -12.60 -17.32
CA GLN A 378 -18.24 -12.18 -16.01
C GLN A 378 -19.66 -12.65 -15.74
N ALA A 379 -20.00 -12.74 -14.44
CA ALA A 379 -21.34 -12.98 -13.93
C ALA A 379 -21.77 -11.86 -12.98
N GLU A 380 -23.02 -11.41 -13.13
CA GLU A 380 -23.61 -10.35 -12.33
C GLU A 380 -25.02 -10.74 -11.91
N LEU A 381 -25.40 -10.53 -10.63
CA LEU A 381 -26.78 -10.66 -10.18
C LEU A 381 -27.59 -9.43 -10.62
N ARG A 382 -28.77 -9.64 -11.21
CA ARG A 382 -29.65 -8.53 -11.61
C ARG A 382 -30.07 -7.72 -10.37
N GLY A 383 -29.82 -6.43 -10.38
CA GLY A 383 -30.16 -5.53 -9.27
C GLY A 383 -29.19 -5.60 -8.09
N GLY A 384 -28.08 -6.32 -8.21
CA GLY A 384 -27.01 -6.30 -7.23
C GLY A 384 -26.30 -4.94 -7.18
N ALA A 385 -25.72 -4.60 -6.03
CA ALA A 385 -24.94 -3.38 -5.88
C ALA A 385 -23.71 -3.42 -6.83
N PRO A 386 -23.44 -2.35 -7.61
CA PRO A 386 -22.33 -2.30 -8.52
C PRO A 386 -20.99 -2.66 -7.82
N GLY A 387 -20.19 -3.51 -8.45
CA GLY A 387 -18.87 -3.93 -7.94
C GLY A 387 -18.86 -4.97 -6.84
N ARG A 388 -20.00 -5.24 -6.18
CA ARG A 388 -20.08 -6.22 -5.08
C ARG A 388 -20.52 -7.62 -5.51
N THR A 389 -21.19 -7.72 -6.64
CA THR A 389 -21.82 -8.97 -7.13
C THR A 389 -21.22 -9.49 -8.41
N ILE A 390 -20.30 -8.75 -9.04
CA ILE A 390 -19.63 -9.18 -10.27
C ILE A 390 -18.53 -10.16 -9.96
N SER A 391 -18.59 -11.32 -10.61
CA SER A 391 -17.53 -12.32 -10.61
C SER A 391 -16.90 -12.38 -11.99
N PHE A 392 -15.55 -12.30 -12.07
CA PHE A 392 -14.80 -12.46 -13.31
C PHE A 392 -14.17 -13.83 -13.38
N PHE A 393 -14.12 -14.42 -14.57
CA PHE A 393 -13.71 -15.79 -14.77
C PHE A 393 -12.55 -15.91 -15.74
N ASP A 394 -11.64 -16.84 -15.42
CA ASP A 394 -10.63 -17.35 -16.35
C ASP A 394 -10.93 -18.80 -16.72
N PRO A 395 -10.54 -19.27 -17.94
CA PRO A 395 -10.64 -20.67 -18.32
C PRO A 395 -9.91 -21.59 -17.33
N ALA A 396 -10.55 -22.70 -16.94
CA ALA A 396 -9.99 -23.66 -15.99
C ALA A 396 -10.12 -25.12 -16.48
N GLY A 397 -10.17 -25.31 -17.79
CA GLY A 397 -10.33 -26.59 -18.48
C GLY A 397 -11.58 -26.63 -19.36
N ALA A 398 -11.84 -27.75 -20.00
CA ALA A 398 -13.00 -27.91 -20.87
C ALA A 398 -14.30 -27.68 -20.09
N ASP A 399 -15.13 -26.76 -20.59
CA ASP A 399 -16.42 -26.35 -20.00
C ASP A 399 -16.32 -25.92 -18.52
N ARG A 400 -15.17 -25.36 -18.12
CA ARG A 400 -14.92 -24.87 -16.76
C ARG A 400 -14.26 -23.52 -16.77
N TRP A 401 -14.73 -22.63 -15.89
CA TRP A 401 -14.19 -21.29 -15.67
C TRP A 401 -14.07 -21.04 -14.17
N ARG A 402 -12.91 -20.56 -13.72
CA ARG A 402 -12.65 -20.26 -12.32
C ARG A 402 -12.86 -18.78 -12.05
N VAL A 403 -13.54 -18.45 -10.97
CA VAL A 403 -13.64 -17.07 -10.49
C VAL A 403 -12.25 -16.60 -10.02
N VAL A 404 -11.72 -15.57 -10.67
CA VAL A 404 -10.43 -14.95 -10.33
C VAL A 404 -10.61 -13.65 -9.54
N GLU A 405 -11.79 -13.04 -9.66
CA GLU A 405 -12.13 -11.79 -8.99
C GLU A 405 -13.62 -11.78 -8.64
N GLY A 406 -14.00 -11.16 -7.51
CA GLY A 406 -15.35 -11.12 -6.99
C GLY A 406 -15.50 -11.92 -5.70
N ARG A 407 -16.73 -11.93 -5.17
CA ARG A 407 -17.05 -12.57 -3.88
C ARG A 407 -16.74 -14.07 -3.87
N GLU A 408 -17.07 -14.76 -4.97
CA GLU A 408 -16.96 -16.23 -5.07
C GLU A 408 -15.59 -16.68 -5.61
N ARG A 409 -14.54 -15.88 -5.37
CA ARG A 409 -13.18 -16.16 -5.86
C ARG A 409 -12.70 -17.56 -5.48
N GLY A 410 -12.23 -18.31 -6.49
CA GLY A 410 -11.76 -19.69 -6.35
C GLY A 410 -12.79 -20.71 -6.78
N GLU A 411 -14.09 -20.37 -6.76
CA GLU A 411 -15.16 -21.26 -7.21
C GLU A 411 -15.16 -21.45 -8.73
N VAL A 412 -15.81 -22.51 -9.17
CA VAL A 412 -15.84 -22.91 -10.58
C VAL A 412 -17.25 -22.84 -11.13
N LEU A 413 -17.40 -22.15 -12.26
CA LEU A 413 -18.56 -22.25 -13.14
C LEU A 413 -18.31 -23.40 -14.12
N ARG A 414 -19.22 -24.36 -14.23
CA ARG A 414 -19.14 -25.52 -15.12
C ARG A 414 -20.35 -25.62 -16.02
N ALA A 415 -20.14 -25.75 -17.32
CA ALA A 415 -21.21 -25.99 -18.27
C ALA A 415 -21.48 -27.49 -18.45
N VAL A 416 -22.76 -27.81 -18.70
CA VAL A 416 -23.21 -29.16 -19.10
C VAL A 416 -23.70 -29.05 -20.53
N ARG A 417 -23.01 -29.77 -21.44
CA ARG A 417 -23.39 -29.82 -22.86
C ARG A 417 -24.08 -31.11 -23.17
N GLU A 418 -25.09 -31.03 -23.99
CA GLU A 418 -25.71 -32.20 -24.63
C GLU A 418 -24.88 -32.71 -25.80
N GLU A 419 -25.23 -33.89 -26.36
CA GLU A 419 -24.59 -34.43 -27.56
C GLU A 419 -24.64 -33.48 -28.77
N SER A 420 -25.65 -32.61 -28.83
CA SER A 420 -25.80 -31.54 -29.83
C SER A 420 -24.79 -30.39 -29.67
N GLY A 421 -24.07 -30.35 -28.54
CA GLY A 421 -23.21 -29.24 -28.15
C GLY A 421 -23.93 -28.08 -27.44
N SER A 422 -25.28 -28.09 -27.34
CA SER A 422 -26.05 -27.10 -26.66
C SER A 422 -25.86 -27.13 -25.13
N ILE A 423 -25.86 -25.97 -24.47
CA ILE A 423 -25.75 -25.86 -23.03
C ILE A 423 -27.14 -25.71 -22.43
N THR A 424 -27.55 -26.68 -21.63
CA THR A 424 -28.87 -26.72 -21.00
C THR A 424 -28.81 -26.35 -19.53
N LYS A 425 -27.67 -26.51 -18.91
CA LYS A 425 -27.46 -26.27 -17.48
C LYS A 425 -26.04 -25.81 -17.21
N LEU A 426 -25.90 -24.91 -16.24
CA LEU A 426 -24.63 -24.58 -15.63
C LEU A 426 -24.62 -24.98 -14.17
N TYR A 427 -23.44 -25.15 -13.60
CA TYR A 427 -23.25 -25.23 -12.16
C TYR A 427 -22.25 -24.18 -11.73
N PHE A 428 -22.66 -23.30 -10.82
CA PHE A 428 -21.75 -22.34 -10.18
C PHE A 428 -21.48 -22.85 -8.76
N ALA A 429 -20.24 -23.20 -8.47
CA ALA A 429 -19.93 -24.08 -7.34
C ALA A 429 -20.78 -25.36 -7.41
N THR A 430 -21.76 -25.51 -6.56
CA THR A 430 -22.74 -26.62 -6.56
C THR A 430 -24.17 -26.22 -6.96
N TYR A 431 -24.39 -24.91 -7.14
CA TYR A 431 -25.73 -24.38 -7.46
C TYR A 431 -26.06 -24.58 -8.93
N PRO A 432 -27.17 -25.24 -9.26
CA PRO A 432 -27.61 -25.36 -10.63
C PRO A 432 -28.19 -24.04 -11.13
N LEU A 433 -27.74 -23.61 -12.32
CA LEU A 433 -28.34 -22.48 -13.04
C LEU A 433 -29.10 -23.01 -14.24
N THR A 434 -30.30 -22.51 -14.42
CA THR A 434 -31.22 -22.89 -15.51
C THR A 434 -31.67 -21.67 -16.30
N ARG A 435 -32.18 -21.89 -17.52
CA ARG A 435 -32.66 -20.78 -18.40
C ARG A 435 -33.99 -20.16 -17.98
N SER A 436 -34.63 -20.72 -16.99
CA SER A 436 -35.86 -20.22 -16.37
C SER A 436 -35.80 -20.43 -14.86
N PRO A 437 -36.51 -19.62 -14.05
CA PRO A 437 -36.57 -19.82 -12.62
C PRO A 437 -37.05 -21.23 -12.27
N ALA A 438 -36.31 -21.92 -11.40
CA ALA A 438 -36.65 -23.26 -10.93
C ALA A 438 -36.40 -23.35 -9.41
N THR A 439 -37.16 -24.23 -8.75
CA THR A 439 -36.97 -24.52 -7.33
C THR A 439 -35.89 -25.59 -7.16
N PHE A 440 -35.19 -25.59 -6.03
CA PHE A 440 -34.25 -26.63 -5.67
C PHE A 440 -34.88 -28.03 -5.68
N GLY A 441 -34.07 -29.02 -6.01
CA GLY A 441 -34.47 -30.42 -6.00
C GLY A 441 -35.44 -30.86 -7.11
N LYS A 442 -35.75 -29.97 -8.06
CA LYS A 442 -36.45 -30.32 -9.31
C LYS A 442 -35.47 -30.14 -10.48
N PRO A 443 -35.22 -31.18 -11.27
CA PRO A 443 -34.36 -31.10 -12.44
C PRO A 443 -34.91 -30.18 -13.52
#